data_4bb5834312a079f96fe071783356757e
#
_entry.id   4bb5834312a079f96fe071783356757e
#
_cell.length_a   1.000
_cell.length_b   1.000
_cell.length_c   1.000
_cell.angle_alpha   90.00
_cell.angle_beta   90.00
_cell.angle_gamma   90.00
#
_symmetry.space_group_name_H-M   'P 1'
#
loop_
_entity.id
_entity.type
_entity.pdbx_description
1 polymer ?
#
loop_
_entity_poly.entity_id
_entity_poly.type
_entity_poly.pdbx_seq_one_letter_code
_entity_poly.pdbx_strand_id
1 'polypeptide(L)'
;MPAFDTPEPITADIQIYLGQVRIHASDRADTVVEVRPSDPSSEASVQAAERTIVEFSGGRLLVKDPKPKALRYLLPWRGFIDVTVELPAGSRVETQGAADLIATGPLGQTVLQSSYGGLRLEETGPLEAKASYGDISVDRVTGPAEATTSTGAIRIGTIDGPGTLKTSTGAITLGEATGDLQLKTAHGDITVDRVLADLTAKTAHGGIRIDAAVSGTVHLETGYGKVGVGVAEGTAAWLDLHSKNGVVRNALDAAEGPETTDAVVEVHVNTNWGDIDIHRS
;
A
#
# COMPACT_ATOMS: atom_id res chain seq x y z
N MET A 1 -14.19 22.18 18.35
CA MET A 1 -14.11 20.77 17.89
C MET A 1 -15.54 20.22 17.82
N PRO A 2 -16.11 19.95 16.67
CA PRO A 2 -17.36 19.21 16.57
C PRO A 2 -17.16 17.78 17.04
N ALA A 3 -18.11 17.30 17.86
CA ALA A 3 -18.18 15.93 18.35
C ALA A 3 -19.57 15.37 18.06
N PHE A 4 -19.63 14.11 17.66
CA PHE A 4 -20.85 13.42 17.23
C PHE A 4 -20.95 12.10 17.99
N ASP A 5 -22.16 11.76 18.43
CA ASP A 5 -22.43 10.45 19.03
C ASP A 5 -22.46 9.39 17.93
N THR A 6 -21.52 8.43 17.98
CA THR A 6 -21.31 7.40 16.97
C THR A 6 -20.94 6.08 17.64
N PRO A 7 -21.90 5.39 18.28
CA PRO A 7 -21.64 4.14 18.98
C PRO A 7 -21.26 2.97 18.04
N GLU A 8 -21.49 3.13 16.73
CA GLU A 8 -21.16 2.15 15.70
C GLU A 8 -20.14 2.73 14.70
N PRO A 9 -19.39 1.89 13.97
CA PRO A 9 -18.50 2.32 12.89
C PRO A 9 -19.22 3.20 11.87
N ILE A 10 -18.58 4.25 11.41
CA ILE A 10 -19.13 5.23 10.46
C ILE A 10 -18.44 5.15 9.10
N THR A 11 -18.94 5.94 8.15
CA THR A 11 -18.22 6.26 6.91
C THR A 11 -17.67 7.69 7.00
N ALA A 12 -16.35 7.84 6.94
CA ALA A 12 -15.67 9.14 6.91
C ALA A 12 -15.23 9.47 5.48
N ASP A 13 -15.80 10.53 4.90
CA ASP A 13 -15.45 11.11 3.59
C ASP A 13 -14.62 12.37 3.81
N ILE A 14 -13.31 12.30 3.50
CA ILE A 14 -12.35 13.36 3.81
C ILE A 14 -11.75 13.91 2.52
N GLN A 15 -12.03 15.16 2.21
CA GLN A 15 -11.63 15.84 0.96
C GLN A 15 -10.72 17.03 1.27
N ILE A 16 -9.43 16.77 1.51
CA ILE A 16 -8.43 17.78 1.91
C ILE A 16 -7.35 17.88 0.82
N TYR A 17 -7.11 19.09 0.34
CA TYR A 17 -6.21 19.32 -0.78
C TYR A 17 -4.80 19.75 -0.39
N LEU A 18 -4.60 20.37 0.76
CA LEU A 18 -3.28 20.81 1.23
C LEU A 18 -3.20 20.69 2.76
N GLY A 19 -2.18 19.98 3.24
CA GLY A 19 -1.93 19.82 4.66
C GLY A 19 -1.77 18.37 5.08
N GLN A 20 -2.21 18.03 6.27
CA GLN A 20 -2.11 16.69 6.82
C GLN A 20 -3.45 16.21 7.37
N VAL A 21 -3.76 14.94 7.15
CA VAL A 21 -4.90 14.25 7.74
C VAL A 21 -4.40 13.17 8.68
N ARG A 22 -4.82 13.22 9.94
CA ARG A 22 -4.58 12.18 10.93
C ARG A 22 -5.90 11.54 11.31
N ILE A 23 -5.95 10.21 11.26
CA ILE A 23 -7.12 9.43 11.64
C ILE A 23 -6.71 8.51 12.79
N HIS A 24 -7.48 8.50 13.87
CA HIS A 24 -7.27 7.62 15.01
C HIS A 24 -8.52 6.77 15.22
N ALA A 25 -8.46 5.51 14.80
CA ALA A 25 -9.52 4.55 15.03
C ALA A 25 -9.28 3.82 16.37
N SER A 26 -10.28 3.81 17.23
CA SER A 26 -10.17 3.18 18.56
C SER A 26 -11.53 2.68 19.05
N ASP A 27 -11.53 1.96 20.17
CA ASP A 27 -12.77 1.55 20.83
C ASP A 27 -13.42 2.76 21.53
N ARG A 28 -14.20 3.51 20.76
CA ARG A 28 -14.91 4.72 21.21
C ARG A 28 -16.33 4.75 20.64
N ALA A 29 -17.21 5.50 21.28
CA ALA A 29 -18.62 5.63 20.90
C ALA A 29 -18.95 7.03 20.37
N ASP A 30 -17.92 7.83 20.03
CA ASP A 30 -18.07 9.18 19.49
C ASP A 30 -17.08 9.43 18.35
N THR A 31 -17.37 10.40 17.52
CA THR A 31 -16.46 10.90 16.49
C THR A 31 -16.11 12.35 16.78
N VAL A 32 -14.83 12.65 16.86
CA VAL A 32 -14.34 14.02 17.10
C VAL A 32 -13.52 14.48 15.92
N VAL A 33 -13.79 15.69 15.44
CA VAL A 33 -13.03 16.29 14.33
C VAL A 33 -12.38 17.58 14.81
N GLU A 34 -11.09 17.69 14.58
CA GLU A 34 -10.35 18.92 14.80
C GLU A 34 -9.75 19.41 13.47
N VAL A 35 -9.99 20.66 13.14
CA VAL A 35 -9.40 21.34 11.98
C VAL A 35 -8.59 22.51 12.50
N ARG A 36 -7.30 22.52 12.17
CA ARG A 36 -6.37 23.59 12.56
C ARG A 36 -5.64 24.16 11.35
N PRO A 37 -5.31 25.46 11.33
CA PRO A 37 -4.33 25.96 10.37
C PRO A 37 -2.97 25.33 10.67
N SER A 38 -2.26 24.82 9.64
CA SER A 38 -0.91 24.28 9.86
C SER A 38 0.09 25.39 10.28
N ASP A 39 -0.18 26.62 9.84
CA ASP A 39 0.54 27.82 10.31
C ASP A 39 -0.49 28.86 10.81
N PRO A 40 -0.61 29.04 12.14
CA PRO A 40 -1.53 30.01 12.73
C PRO A 40 -1.19 31.48 12.39
N SER A 41 0.03 31.77 11.97
CA SER A 41 0.44 33.12 11.53
C SER A 41 0.07 33.43 10.07
N SER A 42 -0.27 32.40 9.31
CA SER A 42 -0.72 32.51 7.91
C SER A 42 -2.21 32.76 7.83
N GLU A 43 -2.61 33.97 7.40
CA GLU A 43 -4.02 34.29 7.16
C GLU A 43 -4.69 33.32 6.18
N ALA A 44 -3.96 32.82 5.18
CA ALA A 44 -4.45 31.84 4.23
C ALA A 44 -4.77 30.50 4.89
N SER A 45 -3.92 30.02 5.83
CA SER A 45 -4.14 28.78 6.58
C SER A 45 -5.30 28.92 7.55
N VAL A 46 -5.41 30.06 8.23
CA VAL A 46 -6.53 30.36 9.14
C VAL A 46 -7.84 30.38 8.35
N GLN A 47 -7.92 31.09 7.25
CA GLN A 47 -9.10 31.12 6.38
C GLN A 47 -9.44 29.77 5.75
N ALA A 48 -8.45 28.92 5.47
CA ALA A 48 -8.70 27.56 4.97
C ALA A 48 -9.34 26.70 6.07
N ALA A 49 -8.81 26.76 7.30
CA ALA A 49 -9.38 26.05 8.44
C ALA A 49 -10.82 26.50 8.76
N GLU A 50 -11.08 27.81 8.77
CA GLU A 50 -12.40 28.37 9.03
C GLU A 50 -13.46 28.00 7.96
N ARG A 51 -13.04 27.78 6.72
CA ARG A 51 -13.92 27.40 5.60
C ARG A 51 -14.13 25.91 5.45
N THR A 52 -13.35 25.10 6.18
CA THR A 52 -13.50 23.65 6.11
C THR A 52 -14.87 23.25 6.67
N ILE A 53 -15.60 22.52 5.86
CA ILE A 53 -16.94 22.01 6.21
C ILE A 53 -16.77 20.72 6.97
N VAL A 54 -17.42 20.60 8.12
CA VAL A 54 -17.52 19.39 8.92
C VAL A 54 -18.98 19.11 9.19
N GLU A 55 -19.52 18.07 8.58
CA GLU A 55 -20.93 17.69 8.68
C GLU A 55 -21.04 16.18 8.99
N PHE A 56 -21.99 15.84 9.85
CA PHE A 56 -22.33 14.46 10.15
C PHE A 56 -23.82 14.22 9.97
N SER A 57 -24.18 13.23 9.16
CA SER A 57 -25.57 12.85 8.94
C SER A 57 -25.67 11.40 8.49
N GLY A 58 -26.62 10.65 9.05
CA GLY A 58 -26.91 9.28 8.62
C GLY A 58 -25.71 8.32 8.69
N GLY A 59 -24.85 8.44 9.69
CA GLY A 59 -23.66 7.62 9.84
C GLY A 59 -22.50 7.98 8.90
N ARG A 60 -22.59 9.12 8.18
CA ARG A 60 -21.54 9.63 7.30
C ARG A 60 -21.01 10.96 7.83
N LEU A 61 -19.68 10.99 8.07
CA LEU A 61 -18.94 12.20 8.33
C LEU A 61 -18.40 12.76 7.01
N LEU A 62 -18.62 14.03 6.75
CA LEU A 62 -17.99 14.77 5.65
C LEU A 62 -17.03 15.80 6.24
N VAL A 63 -15.75 15.72 5.86
CA VAL A 63 -14.75 16.76 6.14
C VAL A 63 -14.23 17.27 4.80
N LYS A 64 -14.55 18.52 4.45
CA LYS A 64 -14.27 19.03 3.11
C LYS A 64 -13.68 20.43 3.13
N ASP A 65 -12.47 20.56 2.57
CA ASP A 65 -11.93 21.84 2.15
C ASP A 65 -12.58 22.24 0.81
N PRO A 66 -13.31 23.37 0.74
CA PRO A 66 -13.94 23.81 -0.50
C PRO A 66 -12.90 24.00 -1.61
N LYS A 67 -13.10 23.34 -2.76
CA LYS A 67 -12.21 23.50 -3.93
C LYS A 67 -12.03 24.98 -4.25
N PRO A 68 -10.79 25.47 -4.36
CA PRO A 68 -10.56 26.84 -4.77
C PRO A 68 -11.16 27.07 -6.17
N LYS A 69 -11.95 28.13 -6.36
CA LYS A 69 -12.43 28.52 -7.68
C LYS A 69 -11.25 28.71 -8.62
N ALA A 70 -11.37 28.33 -9.90
CA ALA A 70 -10.27 28.25 -10.89
C ALA A 70 -9.34 29.50 -10.92
N LEU A 71 -9.86 30.69 -10.64
CA LEU A 71 -9.10 31.93 -10.57
C LEU A 71 -8.07 31.98 -9.42
N ARG A 72 -8.22 31.15 -8.37
CA ARG A 72 -7.31 31.05 -7.21
C ARG A 72 -6.07 30.22 -7.49
N TYR A 73 -5.99 29.46 -8.58
CA TYR A 73 -4.78 28.76 -8.99
C TYR A 73 -3.63 29.73 -9.35
N LEU A 74 -3.94 30.98 -9.67
CA LEU A 74 -2.97 32.03 -10.02
C LEU A 74 -2.47 32.82 -8.80
N LEU A 75 -3.03 32.61 -7.60
CA LEU A 75 -2.64 33.30 -6.39
C LEU A 75 -1.78 32.40 -5.49
N PRO A 76 -0.62 32.88 -4.99
CA PRO A 76 0.32 32.10 -4.15
C PRO A 76 -0.21 31.82 -2.72
N TRP A 77 -1.43 32.19 -2.41
CA TRP A 77 -2.04 32.16 -1.08
C TRP A 77 -2.88 30.88 -0.89
N ARG A 78 -2.23 29.73 -0.80
CA ARG A 78 -2.88 28.48 -0.40
C ARG A 78 -2.60 28.24 1.06
N GLY A 79 -3.63 28.14 1.87
CA GLY A 79 -3.52 27.73 3.27
C GLY A 79 -3.39 26.22 3.39
N PHE A 80 -2.53 25.79 4.30
CA PHE A 80 -2.38 24.40 4.70
C PHE A 80 -3.18 24.16 5.98
N ILE A 81 -3.86 23.05 6.07
CA ILE A 81 -4.65 22.67 7.24
C ILE A 81 -4.27 21.29 7.76
N ASP A 82 -4.30 21.17 9.07
CA ASP A 82 -4.13 19.89 9.75
C ASP A 82 -5.52 19.45 10.25
N VAL A 83 -5.93 18.27 9.83
CA VAL A 83 -7.22 17.67 10.20
C VAL A 83 -6.93 16.42 11.04
N THR A 84 -7.49 16.37 12.22
CA THR A 84 -7.47 15.16 13.07
C THR A 84 -8.89 14.65 13.22
N VAL A 85 -9.09 13.37 12.91
CA VAL A 85 -10.37 12.68 13.04
C VAL A 85 -10.17 11.49 13.97
N GLU A 86 -10.86 11.51 15.08
CA GLU A 86 -10.95 10.37 15.99
C GLU A 86 -12.31 9.71 15.77
N LEU A 87 -12.33 8.39 15.53
CA LEU A 87 -13.54 7.66 15.14
C LEU A 87 -13.56 6.23 15.68
N PRO A 88 -14.72 5.57 15.72
CA PRO A 88 -14.82 4.17 16.13
C PRO A 88 -14.01 3.23 15.25
N ALA A 89 -13.39 2.22 15.86
CA ALA A 89 -12.70 1.13 15.15
C ALA A 89 -13.62 0.46 14.12
N GLY A 90 -13.05 -0.01 13.01
CA GLY A 90 -13.81 -0.61 11.91
C GLY A 90 -14.55 0.38 11.00
N SER A 91 -14.41 1.70 11.23
CA SER A 91 -15.02 2.72 10.37
C SER A 91 -14.44 2.70 8.97
N ARG A 92 -15.30 2.89 7.96
CA ARG A 92 -14.91 3.04 6.56
C ARG A 92 -14.32 4.42 6.33
N VAL A 93 -13.23 4.48 5.57
CA VAL A 93 -12.56 5.74 5.24
C VAL A 93 -12.47 5.91 3.73
N GLU A 94 -12.95 7.04 3.24
CA GLU A 94 -12.81 7.49 1.86
C GLU A 94 -12.06 8.82 1.87
N THR A 95 -10.93 8.92 1.16
CA THR A 95 -10.19 10.19 1.06
C THR A 95 -9.96 10.59 -0.38
N GLN A 96 -10.04 11.89 -0.62
CA GLN A 96 -9.67 12.49 -1.91
C GLN A 96 -8.93 13.80 -1.67
N GLY A 97 -7.73 13.93 -2.26
CA GLY A 97 -7.00 15.19 -2.14
C GLY A 97 -5.53 15.11 -2.50
N ALA A 98 -4.73 15.92 -1.81
CA ALA A 98 -3.28 15.96 -1.97
C ALA A 98 -2.58 16.20 -0.62
N ALA A 99 -3.20 15.76 0.48
CA ALA A 99 -2.65 15.84 1.82
C ALA A 99 -1.94 14.54 2.19
N ASP A 100 -0.96 14.64 3.09
CA ASP A 100 -0.41 13.46 3.75
C ASP A 100 -1.47 12.83 4.65
N LEU A 101 -1.59 11.50 4.61
CA LEU A 101 -2.51 10.75 5.46
C LEU A 101 -1.75 9.84 6.40
N ILE A 102 -2.09 9.93 7.67
CA ILE A 102 -1.63 8.99 8.71
C ILE A 102 -2.86 8.44 9.42
N ALA A 103 -3.04 7.14 9.37
CA ALA A 103 -4.12 6.46 10.07
C ALA A 103 -3.55 5.42 11.05
N THR A 104 -4.04 5.44 12.26
CA THR A 104 -3.68 4.50 13.33
C THR A 104 -4.92 3.79 13.85
N GLY A 105 -4.73 2.56 14.32
CA GLY A 105 -5.78 1.66 14.76
C GLY A 105 -6.51 0.97 13.59
N PRO A 106 -7.43 0.06 13.89
CA PRO A 106 -8.09 -0.78 12.90
C PRO A 106 -9.20 -0.03 12.16
N LEU A 107 -8.99 0.22 10.88
CA LEU A 107 -9.99 0.75 9.98
C LEU A 107 -10.78 -0.37 9.29
N GLY A 108 -11.99 -0.08 8.83
CA GLY A 108 -12.76 -0.90 7.92
C GLY A 108 -12.27 -0.78 6.49
N GLN A 109 -13.17 -0.92 5.51
CA GLN A 109 -12.82 -0.71 4.10
C GLN A 109 -12.28 0.71 3.90
N THR A 110 -11.13 0.80 3.21
CA THR A 110 -10.44 2.08 3.02
C THR A 110 -10.20 2.35 1.54
N VAL A 111 -10.63 3.51 1.06
CA VAL A 111 -10.46 3.98 -0.32
C VAL A 111 -9.72 5.32 -0.30
N LEU A 112 -8.48 5.33 -0.79
CA LEU A 112 -7.61 6.49 -0.74
C LEU A 112 -7.22 6.96 -2.14
N GLN A 113 -7.42 8.25 -2.42
CA GLN A 113 -6.99 8.88 -3.66
C GLN A 113 -6.17 10.13 -3.33
N SER A 114 -4.86 10.07 -3.58
CA SER A 114 -3.95 11.20 -3.35
C SER A 114 -3.24 11.63 -4.62
N SER A 115 -3.24 12.93 -4.90
CA SER A 115 -2.41 13.49 -5.97
C SER A 115 -0.97 13.71 -5.51
N TYR A 116 -0.78 14.15 -4.27
CA TYR A 116 0.52 14.36 -3.61
C TYR A 116 0.37 13.97 -2.14
N GLY A 117 1.46 13.51 -1.54
CA GLY A 117 1.52 13.14 -0.13
C GLY A 117 1.58 11.63 0.09
N GLY A 118 2.23 11.27 1.18
CA GLY A 118 2.37 9.88 1.61
C GLY A 118 1.09 9.35 2.28
N LEU A 119 0.83 8.07 2.09
CA LEU A 119 -0.26 7.36 2.72
C LEU A 119 0.33 6.35 3.71
N ARG A 120 0.05 6.51 4.99
CA ARG A 120 0.50 5.59 6.04
C ARG A 120 -0.66 5.10 6.86
N LEU A 121 -0.86 3.79 6.90
CA LEU A 121 -1.91 3.13 7.67
C LEU A 121 -1.29 2.04 8.54
N GLU A 122 -1.80 1.88 9.75
CA GLU A 122 -1.45 0.76 10.63
C GLU A 122 -2.23 -0.49 10.24
N GLU A 123 -3.55 -0.47 10.31
CA GLU A 123 -4.40 -1.61 9.96
C GLU A 123 -5.67 -1.17 9.22
N THR A 124 -6.02 -1.92 8.20
CA THR A 124 -7.25 -1.69 7.44
C THR A 124 -7.90 -2.99 6.98
N GLY A 125 -9.21 -2.98 6.77
CA GLY A 125 -9.93 -3.97 6.00
C GLY A 125 -9.53 -3.92 4.51
N PRO A 126 -10.43 -4.24 3.58
CA PRO A 126 -10.14 -4.13 2.16
C PRO A 126 -9.59 -2.76 1.78
N LEU A 127 -8.48 -2.73 1.02
CA LEU A 127 -7.76 -1.51 0.66
C LEU A 127 -7.81 -1.22 -0.84
N GLU A 128 -8.20 0.00 -1.19
CA GLU A 128 -7.97 0.59 -2.51
C GLU A 128 -7.21 1.90 -2.33
N ALA A 129 -5.92 1.94 -2.68
CA ALA A 129 -5.07 3.12 -2.54
C ALA A 129 -4.49 3.53 -3.88
N LYS A 130 -4.76 4.77 -4.29
CA LYS A 130 -4.23 5.37 -5.53
C LYS A 130 -3.50 6.66 -5.22
N ALA A 131 -2.21 6.72 -5.53
CA ALA A 131 -1.40 7.92 -5.42
C ALA A 131 -0.80 8.31 -6.77
N SER A 132 -0.62 9.61 -7.03
CA SER A 132 0.20 10.04 -8.17
C SER A 132 1.65 10.20 -7.74
N TYR A 133 1.89 10.92 -6.64
CA TYR A 133 3.22 11.12 -6.04
C TYR A 133 3.13 10.88 -4.53
N GLY A 134 3.92 9.97 -4.03
CA GLY A 134 4.00 9.64 -2.61
C GLY A 134 4.11 8.14 -2.37
N ASP A 135 4.66 7.81 -1.23
CA ASP A 135 4.79 6.43 -0.77
C ASP A 135 3.45 5.95 -0.20
N ILE A 136 3.16 4.66 -0.38
CA ILE A 136 2.05 3.96 0.27
C ILE A 136 2.66 2.97 1.25
N SER A 137 2.38 3.12 2.54
CA SER A 137 2.86 2.25 3.60
C SER A 137 1.70 1.76 4.45
N VAL A 138 1.52 0.45 4.55
CA VAL A 138 0.46 -0.17 5.32
C VAL A 138 1.05 -1.33 6.11
N ASP A 139 0.83 -1.37 7.42
CA ASP A 139 1.40 -2.46 8.21
C ASP A 139 0.58 -3.75 8.02
N ARG A 140 -0.76 -3.66 8.02
CA ARG A 140 -1.64 -4.82 7.82
C ARG A 140 -2.89 -4.50 7.01
N VAL A 141 -3.24 -5.37 6.05
CA VAL A 141 -4.51 -5.38 5.33
C VAL A 141 -5.25 -6.68 5.60
N THR A 142 -6.43 -6.60 6.23
CA THR A 142 -7.28 -7.77 6.56
C THR A 142 -8.31 -8.02 5.44
N GLY A 143 -7.83 -8.31 4.24
CA GLY A 143 -8.66 -8.52 3.06
C GLY A 143 -7.91 -8.22 1.76
N PRO A 144 -8.61 -8.08 0.62
CA PRO A 144 -7.97 -7.75 -0.64
C PRO A 144 -7.32 -6.36 -0.63
N ALA A 145 -6.17 -6.23 -1.29
CA ALA A 145 -5.41 -5.01 -1.40
C ALA A 145 -5.17 -4.60 -2.86
N GLU A 146 -5.56 -3.38 -3.23
CA GLU A 146 -5.13 -2.74 -4.47
C GLU A 146 -4.39 -1.45 -4.13
N ALA A 147 -3.09 -1.37 -4.42
CA ALA A 147 -2.30 -0.17 -4.22
C ALA A 147 -1.56 0.21 -5.50
N THR A 148 -1.74 1.45 -5.95
CA THR A 148 -1.11 1.96 -7.15
C THR A 148 -0.53 3.35 -6.91
N THR A 149 0.74 3.56 -7.30
CA THR A 149 1.34 4.89 -7.35
C THR A 149 2.07 5.11 -8.66
N SER A 150 2.18 6.35 -9.13
CA SER A 150 3.02 6.63 -10.29
C SER A 150 4.48 6.81 -9.89
N THR A 151 4.73 7.56 -8.81
CA THR A 151 6.06 7.79 -8.26
C THR A 151 6.03 7.68 -6.75
N GLY A 152 6.69 6.68 -6.22
CA GLY A 152 6.74 6.37 -4.80
C GLY A 152 6.89 4.87 -4.56
N ALA A 153 7.32 4.51 -3.39
CA ALA A 153 7.42 3.11 -2.97
C ALA A 153 6.08 2.61 -2.41
N ILE A 154 5.83 1.32 -2.57
CA ILE A 154 4.71 0.64 -1.92
C ILE A 154 5.30 -0.34 -0.92
N ARG A 155 4.93 -0.20 0.36
CA ARG A 155 5.34 -1.09 1.45
C ARG A 155 4.12 -1.60 2.18
N ILE A 156 3.93 -2.91 2.19
CA ILE A 156 2.86 -3.54 2.95
C ILE A 156 3.46 -4.67 3.79
N GLY A 157 3.17 -4.69 5.08
CA GLY A 157 3.64 -5.73 5.98
C GLY A 157 2.94 -7.07 5.70
N THR A 158 1.62 -7.10 5.86
CA THR A 158 0.83 -8.33 5.61
C THR A 158 -0.45 -8.03 4.84
N ILE A 159 -0.85 -8.99 3.98
CA ILE A 159 -2.12 -8.98 3.26
C ILE A 159 -2.84 -10.31 3.52
N ASP A 160 -3.97 -10.26 4.23
CA ASP A 160 -4.81 -11.44 4.47
C ASP A 160 -5.79 -11.62 3.28
N GLY A 161 -5.28 -11.92 2.09
CA GLY A 161 -6.06 -12.05 0.88
C GLY A 161 -5.26 -11.77 -0.39
N PRO A 162 -5.92 -11.63 -1.56
CA PRO A 162 -5.25 -11.31 -2.81
C PRO A 162 -4.76 -9.86 -2.84
N GLY A 163 -3.63 -9.62 -3.52
CA GLY A 163 -3.01 -8.31 -3.62
C GLY A 163 -2.59 -7.91 -5.03
N THR A 164 -2.85 -6.66 -5.39
CA THR A 164 -2.36 -6.04 -6.63
C THR A 164 -1.62 -4.75 -6.30
N LEU A 165 -0.28 -4.76 -6.42
CA LEU A 165 0.57 -3.62 -6.11
C LEU A 165 1.29 -3.14 -7.37
N LYS A 166 1.13 -1.87 -7.72
CA LYS A 166 1.69 -1.30 -8.95
C LYS A 166 2.33 0.06 -8.70
N THR A 167 3.56 0.23 -9.19
CA THR A 167 4.20 1.56 -9.28
C THR A 167 4.88 1.73 -10.63
N SER A 168 5.05 2.95 -11.10
CA SER A 168 5.88 3.17 -12.28
C SER A 168 7.34 3.41 -11.88
N THR A 169 7.55 4.20 -10.82
CA THR A 169 8.91 4.51 -10.31
C THR A 169 8.91 4.38 -8.80
N GLY A 170 9.56 3.35 -8.29
CA GLY A 170 9.67 3.04 -6.86
C GLY A 170 9.77 1.55 -6.61
N ALA A 171 10.21 1.20 -5.42
CA ALA A 171 10.29 -0.19 -4.99
C ALA A 171 8.93 -0.69 -4.47
N ILE A 172 8.71 -1.99 -4.58
CA ILE A 172 7.60 -2.69 -3.92
C ILE A 172 8.20 -3.62 -2.87
N THR A 173 7.79 -3.47 -1.63
CA THR A 173 8.17 -4.35 -0.53
C THR A 173 6.91 -4.92 0.12
N LEU A 174 6.83 -6.22 0.20
CA LEU A 174 5.74 -6.95 0.84
C LEU A 174 6.33 -7.95 1.83
N GLY A 175 5.83 -7.98 3.05
CA GLY A 175 6.20 -9.01 4.02
C GLY A 175 5.57 -10.35 3.64
N GLU A 176 4.32 -10.56 3.98
CA GLU A 176 3.61 -11.82 3.73
C GLU A 176 2.22 -11.58 3.12
N ALA A 177 1.79 -12.50 2.26
CA ALA A 177 0.40 -12.55 1.80
C ALA A 177 -0.12 -13.99 1.78
N THR A 178 -1.41 -14.14 2.12
CA THR A 178 -2.08 -15.44 2.15
C THR A 178 -2.82 -15.76 0.85
N GLY A 179 -3.02 -14.81 -0.04
CA GLY A 179 -3.69 -14.94 -1.34
C GLY A 179 -2.81 -14.57 -2.52
N ASP A 180 -3.36 -14.69 -3.71
CA ASP A 180 -2.65 -14.48 -4.96
C ASP A 180 -2.17 -13.03 -5.12
N LEU A 181 -0.97 -12.86 -5.65
CA LEU A 181 -0.28 -11.59 -5.75
C LEU A 181 0.07 -11.20 -7.18
N GLN A 182 -0.16 -9.94 -7.51
CA GLN A 182 0.34 -9.30 -8.71
C GLN A 182 1.15 -8.05 -8.35
N LEU A 183 2.47 -8.11 -8.52
CA LEU A 183 3.40 -7.02 -8.22
C LEU A 183 4.02 -6.50 -9.52
N LYS A 184 3.94 -5.19 -9.76
CA LYS A 184 4.48 -4.60 -10.99
C LYS A 184 5.12 -3.25 -10.75
N THR A 185 6.36 -3.10 -11.18
CA THR A 185 7.02 -1.79 -11.29
C THR A 185 7.66 -1.64 -12.68
N ALA A 186 7.93 -0.41 -13.12
CA ALA A 186 8.75 -0.21 -14.30
C ALA A 186 10.21 0.06 -13.90
N HIS A 187 10.43 0.86 -12.83
CA HIS A 187 11.76 1.20 -12.32
C HIS A 187 11.77 1.06 -10.80
N GLY A 188 12.36 -0.01 -10.30
CA GLY A 188 12.49 -0.31 -8.89
C GLY A 188 12.58 -1.80 -8.63
N ASP A 189 13.02 -2.14 -7.43
CA ASP A 189 13.15 -3.51 -6.98
C ASP A 189 11.81 -4.00 -6.40
N ILE A 190 11.59 -5.30 -6.49
CA ILE A 190 10.48 -6.00 -5.84
C ILE A 190 11.06 -6.95 -4.80
N THR A 191 10.65 -6.80 -3.55
CA THR A 191 11.04 -7.70 -2.46
C THR A 191 9.79 -8.25 -1.79
N VAL A 192 9.76 -9.59 -1.62
CA VAL A 192 8.70 -10.27 -0.88
C VAL A 192 9.37 -11.20 0.13
N ASP A 193 9.03 -11.05 1.40
CA ASP A 193 9.65 -11.88 2.43
C ASP A 193 9.10 -13.31 2.38
N ARG A 194 7.76 -13.49 2.23
CA ARG A 194 7.16 -14.81 2.23
C ARG A 194 5.99 -14.95 1.26
N VAL A 195 6.00 -16.03 0.47
CA VAL A 195 4.96 -16.35 -0.52
C VAL A 195 4.28 -17.66 -0.15
N LEU A 196 2.97 -17.61 0.09
CA LEU A 196 2.13 -18.74 0.49
C LEU A 196 1.11 -19.17 -0.59
N ALA A 197 0.99 -18.40 -1.68
CA ALA A 197 0.05 -18.60 -2.78
C ALA A 197 0.70 -18.21 -4.12
N ASP A 198 -0.07 -18.03 -5.17
CA ASP A 198 0.47 -17.67 -6.47
C ASP A 198 1.01 -16.24 -6.49
N LEU A 199 2.19 -16.05 -7.08
CA LEU A 199 2.83 -14.75 -7.23
C LEU A 199 3.22 -14.48 -8.67
N THR A 200 2.80 -13.34 -9.19
CA THR A 200 3.37 -12.76 -10.43
C THR A 200 4.07 -11.45 -10.09
N ALA A 201 5.40 -11.38 -10.26
CA ALA A 201 6.18 -10.17 -10.03
C ALA A 201 6.94 -9.77 -11.29
N LYS A 202 6.76 -8.51 -11.73
CA LYS A 202 7.37 -7.99 -12.97
C LYS A 202 7.99 -6.62 -12.76
N THR A 203 9.23 -6.46 -13.25
CA THR A 203 9.89 -5.14 -13.34
C THR A 203 10.60 -4.99 -14.69
N ALA A 204 10.69 -3.77 -15.21
CA ALA A 204 11.52 -3.56 -16.40
C ALA A 204 12.99 -3.29 -16.01
N HIS A 205 13.22 -2.51 -14.94
CA HIS A 205 14.55 -2.18 -14.44
C HIS A 205 14.54 -2.28 -12.91
N GLY A 206 15.20 -3.32 -12.40
CA GLY A 206 15.30 -3.63 -10.98
C GLY A 206 15.44 -5.12 -10.72
N GLY A 207 15.87 -5.47 -9.52
CA GLY A 207 15.93 -6.84 -9.06
C GLY A 207 14.58 -7.33 -8.53
N ILE A 208 14.41 -8.66 -8.49
CA ILE A 208 13.30 -9.30 -7.80
C ILE A 208 13.89 -10.25 -6.76
N ARG A 209 13.45 -10.11 -5.53
CA ARG A 209 13.89 -10.96 -4.42
C ARG A 209 12.70 -11.54 -3.68
N ILE A 210 12.69 -12.85 -3.56
CA ILE A 210 11.77 -13.61 -2.72
C ILE A 210 12.59 -14.30 -1.65
N ASP A 211 12.34 -13.99 -0.38
CA ASP A 211 13.14 -14.57 0.70
C ASP A 211 12.71 -16.00 1.03
N ALA A 212 11.39 -16.29 1.01
CA ALA A 212 10.89 -17.64 1.22
C ALA A 212 9.66 -17.94 0.35
N ALA A 213 9.81 -18.76 -0.66
CA ALA A 213 8.71 -19.36 -1.42
C ALA A 213 8.32 -20.69 -0.75
N VAL A 214 7.06 -20.77 -0.28
CA VAL A 214 6.55 -21.91 0.49
C VAL A 214 5.64 -22.80 -0.36
N SER A 215 4.74 -22.19 -1.15
CA SER A 215 3.79 -22.92 -2.00
C SER A 215 3.26 -22.03 -3.12
N GLY A 216 2.60 -22.63 -4.11
CA GLY A 216 1.98 -21.96 -5.24
C GLY A 216 2.89 -21.82 -6.45
N THR A 217 2.48 -21.04 -7.43
CA THR A 217 3.22 -20.77 -8.67
C THR A 217 3.81 -19.37 -8.65
N VAL A 218 5.13 -19.27 -8.75
CA VAL A 218 5.89 -18.01 -8.65
C VAL A 218 6.42 -17.66 -10.05
N HIS A 219 5.84 -16.63 -10.68
CA HIS A 219 6.27 -16.09 -11.96
C HIS A 219 7.02 -14.77 -11.79
N LEU A 220 8.33 -14.77 -12.09
CA LEU A 220 9.21 -13.61 -11.95
C LEU A 220 9.77 -13.19 -13.31
N GLU A 221 9.60 -11.91 -13.65
CA GLU A 221 10.07 -11.36 -14.91
C GLU A 221 10.79 -10.02 -14.69
N THR A 222 12.05 -9.91 -15.11
CA THR A 222 12.76 -8.64 -15.15
C THR A 222 13.44 -8.40 -16.50
N GLY A 223 13.46 -7.14 -16.93
CA GLY A 223 14.23 -6.75 -18.10
C GLY A 223 15.72 -6.65 -17.75
N TYR A 224 16.05 -5.92 -16.70
CA TYR A 224 17.40 -5.64 -16.23
C TYR A 224 17.46 -5.72 -14.71
N GLY A 225 18.03 -6.80 -14.17
CA GLY A 225 18.19 -6.97 -12.74
C GLY A 225 18.42 -8.41 -12.34
N LYS A 226 18.90 -8.61 -11.13
CA LYS A 226 19.09 -9.93 -10.56
C LYS A 226 17.77 -10.47 -10.04
N VAL A 227 17.60 -11.80 -10.11
CA VAL A 227 16.49 -12.49 -9.47
C VAL A 227 17.03 -13.45 -8.43
N GLY A 228 16.59 -13.31 -7.19
CA GLY A 228 16.91 -14.20 -6.09
C GLY A 228 15.65 -14.86 -5.54
N VAL A 229 15.66 -16.17 -5.37
CA VAL A 229 14.53 -16.90 -4.76
C VAL A 229 15.05 -17.86 -3.70
N GLY A 230 14.64 -17.63 -2.46
CA GLY A 230 14.73 -18.60 -1.39
C GLY A 230 13.56 -19.58 -1.45
N VAL A 231 13.82 -20.86 -1.40
CA VAL A 231 12.81 -21.91 -1.27
C VAL A 231 12.80 -22.38 0.18
N ALA A 232 11.63 -22.36 0.81
CA ALA A 232 11.51 -22.73 2.22
C ALA A 232 11.97 -24.18 2.47
N GLU A 233 12.54 -24.43 3.65
CA GLU A 233 12.90 -25.80 4.06
C GLU A 233 11.66 -26.71 4.04
N GLY A 234 11.80 -27.94 3.59
CA GLY A 234 10.71 -28.91 3.45
C GLY A 234 9.76 -28.64 2.28
N THR A 235 10.08 -27.68 1.39
CA THR A 235 9.32 -27.41 0.16
C THR A 235 10.06 -28.02 -1.04
N ALA A 236 9.36 -28.85 -1.83
CA ALA A 236 9.84 -29.31 -3.13
C ALA A 236 9.65 -28.21 -4.18
N ALA A 237 10.64 -27.99 -5.05
CA ALA A 237 10.59 -26.92 -6.03
C ALA A 237 10.72 -27.47 -7.47
N TRP A 238 9.82 -27.05 -8.34
CA TRP A 238 9.96 -27.15 -9.79
C TRP A 238 10.50 -25.83 -10.32
N LEU A 239 11.59 -25.90 -11.11
CA LEU A 239 12.31 -24.71 -11.56
C LEU A 239 12.34 -24.63 -13.08
N ASP A 240 11.83 -23.52 -13.63
CA ASP A 240 12.00 -23.12 -15.03
C ASP A 240 12.71 -21.75 -15.05
N LEU A 241 14.02 -21.76 -15.27
CA LEU A 241 14.91 -20.63 -15.08
C LEU A 241 15.57 -20.23 -16.40
N HIS A 242 15.26 -19.02 -16.87
CA HIS A 242 15.82 -18.51 -18.11
C HIS A 242 16.46 -17.14 -17.93
N SER A 243 17.78 -17.06 -18.16
CA SER A 243 18.51 -15.80 -18.28
C SER A 243 19.11 -15.71 -19.68
N LYS A 244 18.78 -14.63 -20.42
CA LYS A 244 19.37 -14.43 -21.75
C LYS A 244 20.83 -13.97 -21.67
N ASN A 245 21.17 -13.12 -20.70
CA ASN A 245 22.51 -12.58 -20.48
C ASN A 245 22.79 -12.52 -18.97
N GLY A 246 23.18 -13.64 -18.39
CA GLY A 246 23.49 -13.79 -16.97
C GLY A 246 23.77 -15.24 -16.62
N VAL A 247 24.15 -15.48 -15.39
CA VAL A 247 24.47 -16.81 -14.86
C VAL A 247 23.29 -17.29 -14.03
N VAL A 248 22.88 -18.53 -14.26
CA VAL A 248 21.89 -19.22 -13.44
C VAL A 248 22.63 -20.09 -12.42
N ARG A 249 22.41 -19.83 -11.14
CA ARG A 249 22.94 -20.61 -10.04
C ARG A 249 21.79 -21.24 -9.27
N ASN A 250 21.80 -22.54 -9.17
CA ASN A 250 20.87 -23.31 -8.37
C ASN A 250 21.66 -24.03 -7.27
N ALA A 251 21.42 -23.65 -6.03
CA ALA A 251 22.02 -24.24 -4.84
C ALA A 251 21.07 -25.21 -4.12
N LEU A 252 19.96 -25.63 -4.76
CA LEU A 252 19.10 -26.67 -4.21
C LEU A 252 19.67 -28.04 -4.57
N ASP A 253 19.60 -28.96 -3.61
CA ASP A 253 19.93 -30.37 -3.88
C ASP A 253 18.88 -30.98 -4.82
N ALA A 254 19.35 -31.83 -5.74
CA ALA A 254 18.46 -32.58 -6.60
C ALA A 254 17.69 -33.63 -5.76
N ALA A 255 16.36 -33.55 -5.79
CA ALA A 255 15.50 -34.54 -5.14
C ALA A 255 14.87 -35.45 -6.20
N GLU A 256 14.60 -36.70 -5.85
CA GLU A 256 13.93 -37.69 -6.73
C GLU A 256 12.42 -37.41 -6.94
N GLY A 257 11.92 -36.25 -6.45
CA GLY A 257 10.55 -35.78 -6.50
C GLY A 257 10.00 -35.49 -5.09
N PRO A 258 8.87 -34.74 -5.00
CA PRO A 258 8.27 -34.42 -3.71
C PRO A 258 7.68 -35.70 -3.08
N GLU A 259 7.88 -35.88 -1.78
CA GLU A 259 7.10 -36.83 -1.01
C GLU A 259 5.64 -36.35 -0.95
N THR A 260 4.68 -37.27 -0.72
CA THR A 260 3.24 -36.96 -0.74
C THR A 260 2.79 -35.94 0.33
N THR A 261 3.66 -35.54 1.24
CA THR A 261 3.40 -34.59 2.33
C THR A 261 4.15 -33.26 2.15
N ASP A 262 4.99 -33.13 1.14
CA ASP A 262 5.78 -31.91 0.93
C ASP A 262 4.94 -30.79 0.32
N ALA A 263 5.12 -29.57 0.79
CA ALA A 263 4.66 -28.39 0.07
C ALA A 263 5.41 -28.32 -1.27
N VAL A 264 4.74 -27.87 -2.32
CA VAL A 264 5.30 -27.76 -3.66
C VAL A 264 5.21 -26.33 -4.13
N VAL A 265 6.30 -25.80 -4.66
CA VAL A 265 6.35 -24.52 -5.35
C VAL A 265 6.85 -24.68 -6.78
N GLU A 266 6.16 -24.04 -7.74
CA GLU A 266 6.65 -23.91 -9.10
C GLU A 266 7.26 -22.52 -9.29
N VAL A 267 8.51 -22.44 -9.74
CA VAL A 267 9.24 -21.18 -9.89
C VAL A 267 9.64 -20.99 -11.34
N HIS A 268 9.03 -20.00 -11.99
CA HIS A 268 9.32 -19.59 -13.35
C HIS A 268 10.01 -18.23 -13.32
N VAL A 269 11.25 -18.17 -13.77
CA VAL A 269 12.05 -16.93 -13.79
C VAL A 269 12.52 -16.63 -15.20
N ASN A 270 12.25 -15.43 -15.66
CA ASN A 270 12.74 -14.91 -16.93
C ASN A 270 13.44 -13.56 -16.74
N THR A 271 14.71 -13.46 -17.13
CA THR A 271 15.45 -12.20 -17.17
C THR A 271 16.18 -12.00 -18.50
N ASN A 272 16.18 -10.77 -19.03
CA ASN A 272 16.98 -10.46 -20.21
C ASN A 272 18.45 -10.20 -19.87
N TRP A 273 18.70 -9.48 -18.74
CA TRP A 273 20.03 -9.11 -18.26
C TRP A 273 20.08 -9.20 -16.74
N GLY A 274 20.75 -10.20 -16.23
CA GLY A 274 20.96 -10.40 -14.79
C GLY A 274 21.11 -11.85 -14.41
N ASP A 275 21.71 -12.09 -13.27
CA ASP A 275 21.90 -13.43 -12.71
C ASP A 275 20.60 -13.91 -12.03
N ILE A 276 20.40 -15.22 -12.01
CA ILE A 276 19.35 -15.90 -11.26
C ILE A 276 20.03 -16.76 -10.19
N ASP A 277 19.67 -16.51 -8.93
CA ASP A 277 20.20 -17.27 -7.78
C ASP A 277 19.03 -17.93 -7.04
N ILE A 278 19.02 -19.26 -6.97
CA ILE A 278 18.06 -20.05 -6.20
C ILE A 278 18.78 -20.72 -5.03
N HIS A 279 18.22 -20.60 -3.83
CA HIS A 279 18.84 -21.16 -2.61
C HIS A 279 17.77 -21.63 -1.61
N ARG A 280 18.18 -22.34 -0.55
CA ARG A 280 17.32 -22.60 0.61
C ARG A 280 17.26 -21.35 1.50
N SER A 281 16.06 -21.02 2.01
CA SER A 281 15.83 -19.90 2.93
C SER A 281 15.90 -20.35 4.39
#